data_33a7ba13eff6ac77eaff93fb529461de
#
_entry.id   33a7ba13eff6ac77eaff93fb529461de
#
_cell.length_a   1.000
_cell.length_b   1.000
_cell.length_c   1.000
_cell.angle_alpha   90.00
_cell.angle_beta   90.00
_cell.angle_gamma   90.00
#
_symmetry.space_group_name_H-M   'P 1'
#
loop_
_entity.id
_entity.type
_entity.pdbx_description
1 polymer ?
#
loop_
_entity_poly.entity_id
_entity_poly.type
_entity_poly.pdbx_seq_one_letter_code
_entity_poly.pdbx_strand_id
1 'polypeptide(L)'
;MSTGFFKVPKAKNEIVKSYRPGSSERKNVIKTYHEMINSFAEVPMYINGKDVKSKNKKTISPPHDHQKIIGEYYIAEPEHIDHAIDSALAAKENWANMSWESRSAIFLKAAELIAGPYRSKINAATMIGQSKTVHQAEIDSACELIDFLRFNVEYVTNIYNNQPESDSDAWNRVEYRPLEGFVYAVTPFNFTAIAGNLPTCMAMLGNVVLWKP
;
A
#
# COMPACT_ATOMS: atom_id res chain seq x y z
N MET A 1 -22.05 -16.11 -10.93
CA MET A 1 -22.48 -14.71 -10.95
C MET A 1 -23.24 -14.41 -9.67
N SER A 2 -22.93 -13.34 -8.98
CA SER A 2 -23.70 -12.91 -7.82
C SER A 2 -25.00 -12.25 -8.28
N THR A 3 -26.10 -12.51 -7.56
CA THR A 3 -27.41 -11.95 -7.86
C THR A 3 -27.83 -10.82 -6.91
N GLY A 4 -26.92 -10.43 -6.00
CA GLY A 4 -27.16 -9.39 -5.01
C GLY A 4 -26.37 -8.11 -5.29
N PHE A 5 -26.82 -7.01 -4.68
CA PHE A 5 -26.07 -5.75 -4.63
C PHE A 5 -25.31 -5.66 -3.32
N PHE A 6 -24.00 -5.48 -3.41
CA PHE A 6 -23.14 -5.41 -2.24
C PHE A 6 -23.03 -3.99 -1.71
N LYS A 7 -23.00 -3.87 -0.40
CA LYS A 7 -22.61 -2.64 0.29
C LYS A 7 -21.36 -2.93 1.10
N VAL A 8 -20.30 -2.18 0.85
CA VAL A 8 -19.09 -2.26 1.67
C VAL A 8 -19.37 -1.68 3.06
N PRO A 9 -18.62 -2.12 4.08
CA PRO A 9 -18.69 -1.50 5.39
C PRO A 9 -18.41 0.00 5.29
N LYS A 10 -19.18 0.81 6.04
CA LYS A 10 -18.90 2.26 6.14
C LYS A 10 -17.52 2.46 6.75
N ALA A 11 -16.67 3.22 6.06
CA ALA A 11 -15.33 3.52 6.51
C ALA A 11 -15.35 4.34 7.81
N LYS A 12 -14.41 4.05 8.69
CA LYS A 12 -14.20 4.78 9.95
C LYS A 12 -12.71 4.96 10.13
N ASN A 13 -12.34 6.14 10.64
CA ASN A 13 -10.95 6.44 10.97
C ASN A 13 -10.40 5.46 12.00
N GLU A 14 -9.17 5.09 11.80
CA GLU A 14 -8.41 4.25 12.73
C GLU A 14 -8.12 5.01 14.03
N ILE A 15 -8.17 4.29 15.14
CA ILE A 15 -7.91 4.88 16.46
C ILE A 15 -6.41 5.12 16.64
N VAL A 16 -6.03 6.37 16.86
CA VAL A 16 -4.65 6.76 17.19
C VAL A 16 -4.29 6.25 18.57
N LYS A 17 -3.26 5.41 18.68
CA LYS A 17 -2.77 4.87 19.95
C LYS A 17 -1.85 5.87 20.65
N SER A 18 -1.93 5.93 21.97
CA SER A 18 -1.25 6.96 22.76
C SER A 18 0.20 6.67 23.10
N TYR A 19 0.62 5.40 23.02
CA TYR A 19 1.96 4.93 23.40
C TYR A 19 2.40 5.40 24.81
N ARG A 20 1.44 5.56 25.72
CA ARG A 20 1.70 5.99 27.11
C ARG A 20 2.60 5.01 27.84
N PRO A 21 3.35 5.44 28.87
CA PRO A 21 4.16 4.56 29.71
C PRO A 21 3.35 3.36 30.22
N GLY A 22 3.93 2.16 30.09
CA GLY A 22 3.32 0.91 30.54
C GLY A 22 2.36 0.25 29.55
N SER A 23 1.91 0.94 28.49
CA SER A 23 0.98 0.36 27.52
C SER A 23 1.61 -0.75 26.68
N SER A 24 0.76 -1.66 26.20
CA SER A 24 1.20 -2.80 25.35
C SER A 24 1.73 -2.34 24.01
N GLU A 25 1.10 -1.36 23.38
CA GLU A 25 1.53 -0.80 22.10
C GLU A 25 2.93 -0.16 22.21
N ARG A 26 3.24 0.53 23.35
CA ARG A 26 4.58 1.09 23.59
C ARG A 26 5.62 -0.01 23.76
N LYS A 27 5.32 -1.04 24.54
CA LYS A 27 6.24 -2.19 24.72
C LYS A 27 6.53 -2.87 23.38
N ASN A 28 5.51 -3.09 22.58
CA ASN A 28 5.63 -3.76 21.29
C ASN A 28 6.45 -2.93 20.29
N VAL A 29 6.18 -1.61 20.16
CA VAL A 29 6.93 -0.79 19.21
C VAL A 29 8.40 -0.64 19.62
N ILE A 30 8.70 -0.49 20.92
CA ILE A 30 10.10 -0.45 21.42
C ILE A 30 10.82 -1.74 21.10
N LYS A 31 10.21 -2.89 21.38
CA LYS A 31 10.78 -4.20 21.06
C LYS A 31 11.07 -4.31 19.56
N THR A 32 10.07 -4.04 18.73
CA THR A 32 10.20 -4.13 17.27
C THR A 32 11.24 -3.15 16.73
N TYR A 33 11.30 -1.93 17.26
CA TYR A 33 12.32 -0.94 16.90
C TYR A 33 13.74 -1.48 17.13
N HIS A 34 14.00 -2.04 18.33
CA HIS A 34 15.30 -2.59 18.65
C HIS A 34 15.66 -3.82 17.81
N GLU A 35 14.67 -4.68 17.52
CA GLU A 35 14.88 -5.81 16.63
C GLU A 35 15.26 -5.35 15.22
N MET A 36 14.55 -4.38 14.68
CA MET A 36 14.76 -3.89 13.31
C MET A 36 16.07 -3.09 13.16
N ILE A 37 16.36 -2.18 14.09
CA ILE A 37 17.56 -1.34 13.98
C ILE A 37 18.86 -2.13 14.16
N ASN A 38 18.78 -3.31 14.76
CA ASN A 38 19.92 -4.23 14.93
C ASN A 38 19.93 -5.39 13.92
N SER A 39 18.97 -5.42 13.00
CA SER A 39 18.96 -6.36 11.89
C SER A 39 19.50 -5.71 10.62
N PHE A 40 19.98 -6.53 9.68
CA PHE A 40 20.36 -6.07 8.36
C PHE A 40 19.23 -6.37 7.37
N ALA A 41 18.69 -5.35 6.74
CA ALA A 41 17.61 -5.47 5.77
C ALA A 41 18.18 -5.53 4.35
N GLU A 42 17.90 -6.59 3.62
CA GLU A 42 18.14 -6.67 2.20
C GLU A 42 16.83 -6.34 1.46
N VAL A 43 16.83 -5.30 0.62
CA VAL A 43 15.64 -4.79 -0.07
C VAL A 43 15.78 -5.02 -1.58
N PRO A 44 15.34 -6.18 -2.09
CA PRO A 44 15.33 -6.46 -3.52
C PRO A 44 14.20 -5.69 -4.23
N MET A 45 14.29 -5.61 -5.57
CA MET A 45 13.13 -5.30 -6.38
C MET A 45 12.16 -6.47 -6.31
N TYR A 46 10.86 -6.18 -6.34
CA TYR A 46 9.81 -7.20 -6.37
C TYR A 46 9.10 -7.17 -7.72
N ILE A 47 9.42 -8.12 -8.58
CA ILE A 47 8.90 -8.17 -9.96
C ILE A 47 8.30 -9.55 -10.22
N ASN A 48 7.09 -9.59 -10.75
CA ASN A 48 6.40 -10.82 -11.08
C ASN A 48 6.34 -11.85 -9.92
N GLY A 49 6.05 -11.35 -8.72
CA GLY A 49 5.95 -12.22 -7.54
C GLY A 49 7.28 -12.76 -7.00
N LYS A 50 8.42 -12.22 -7.43
CA LYS A 50 9.76 -12.68 -7.06
C LYS A 50 10.68 -11.54 -6.65
N ASP A 51 11.58 -11.85 -5.74
CA ASP A 51 12.70 -10.97 -5.41
C ASP A 51 13.72 -10.99 -6.55
N VAL A 52 14.04 -9.80 -7.06
CA VAL A 52 15.00 -9.59 -8.16
C VAL A 52 16.13 -8.68 -7.65
N LYS A 53 17.37 -9.11 -7.89
CA LYS A 53 18.57 -8.42 -7.44
C LYS A 53 19.42 -8.01 -8.64
N SER A 54 19.97 -6.81 -8.60
CA SER A 54 20.97 -6.33 -9.56
C SER A 54 22.38 -6.43 -8.97
N LYS A 55 23.37 -6.13 -9.77
CA LYS A 55 24.77 -5.98 -9.29
C LYS A 55 24.98 -4.66 -8.55
N ASN A 56 24.16 -3.65 -8.89
CA ASN A 56 24.25 -2.30 -8.33
C ASN A 56 23.37 -2.18 -7.09
N LYS A 57 23.96 -1.82 -5.97
CA LYS A 57 23.25 -1.64 -4.69
C LYS A 57 23.76 -0.44 -3.92
N LYS A 58 22.95 0.08 -3.03
CA LYS A 58 23.29 1.16 -2.10
C LYS A 58 22.91 0.78 -0.69
N THR A 59 23.67 1.29 0.26
CA THR A 59 23.41 1.10 1.70
C THR A 59 22.26 1.99 2.18
N ILE A 60 21.61 1.54 3.22
CA ILE A 60 20.55 2.26 3.93
C ILE A 60 21.07 2.60 5.32
N SER A 61 20.97 3.89 5.68
CA SER A 61 21.27 4.39 7.02
C SER A 61 20.09 5.21 7.54
N PRO A 62 19.80 5.18 8.86
CA PRO A 62 18.80 6.07 9.43
C PRO A 62 19.21 7.53 9.25
N PRO A 63 18.29 8.46 8.94
CA PRO A 63 18.62 9.88 8.78
C PRO A 63 19.21 10.53 10.04
N HIS A 64 18.94 9.98 11.23
CA HIS A 64 19.47 10.45 12.51
C HIS A 64 20.78 9.76 12.95
N ASP A 65 21.23 8.72 12.21
CA ASP A 65 22.48 8.02 12.48
C ASP A 65 23.12 7.51 11.17
N HIS A 66 23.81 8.38 10.46
CA HIS A 66 24.38 8.09 9.14
C HIS A 66 25.53 7.08 9.18
N GLN A 67 26.11 6.84 10.33
CA GLN A 67 27.22 5.87 10.46
C GLN A 67 26.69 4.45 10.61
N LYS A 68 25.44 4.28 11.00
CA LYS A 68 24.83 2.97 11.19
C LYS A 68 24.21 2.48 9.87
N ILE A 69 24.78 1.45 9.28
CA ILE A 69 24.19 0.78 8.13
C ILE A 69 23.19 -0.26 8.65
N ILE A 70 21.94 -0.14 8.20
CA ILE A 70 20.83 -1.05 8.59
C ILE A 70 20.38 -1.94 7.45
N GLY A 71 20.91 -1.77 6.27
CA GLY A 71 20.54 -2.59 5.11
C GLY A 71 21.13 -2.09 3.81
N GLU A 72 20.67 -2.70 2.74
CA GLU A 72 20.99 -2.32 1.38
C GLU A 72 19.77 -2.52 0.46
N TYR A 73 19.70 -1.74 -0.62
CA TYR A 73 18.69 -1.91 -1.67
C TYR A 73 19.34 -2.00 -3.04
N TYR A 74 18.66 -2.69 -3.95
CA TYR A 74 19.12 -2.93 -5.31
C TYR A 74 18.60 -1.86 -6.27
N ILE A 75 19.48 -1.33 -7.11
CA ILE A 75 19.16 -0.31 -8.11
C ILE A 75 18.69 -1.01 -9.37
N ALA A 76 17.54 -0.61 -9.89
CA ALA A 76 17.03 -1.11 -11.15
C ALA A 76 17.93 -0.67 -12.32
N GLU A 77 18.16 -1.58 -13.24
CA GLU A 77 18.81 -1.38 -14.53
C GLU A 77 17.72 -1.41 -15.62
N PRO A 78 17.96 -0.93 -16.85
CA PRO A 78 16.93 -0.87 -17.90
C PRO A 78 16.16 -2.18 -18.12
N GLU A 79 16.85 -3.30 -18.13
CA GLU A 79 16.22 -4.62 -18.30
C GLU A 79 15.26 -5.01 -17.16
N HIS A 80 15.51 -4.52 -15.95
CA HIS A 80 14.60 -4.73 -14.81
C HIS A 80 13.32 -3.90 -14.97
N ILE A 81 13.44 -2.70 -15.55
CA ILE A 81 12.31 -1.82 -15.81
C ILE A 81 11.43 -2.43 -16.92
N ASP A 82 12.02 -2.88 -18.01
CA ASP A 82 11.31 -3.55 -19.09
C ASP A 82 10.58 -4.80 -18.58
N HIS A 83 11.28 -5.65 -17.81
CA HIS A 83 10.67 -6.82 -17.17
C HIS A 83 9.51 -6.46 -16.23
N ALA A 84 9.62 -5.37 -15.47
CA ALA A 84 8.54 -4.93 -14.58
C ALA A 84 7.32 -4.43 -15.37
N ILE A 85 7.52 -3.71 -16.48
CA ILE A 85 6.46 -3.26 -17.37
C ILE A 85 5.75 -4.45 -18.00
N ASP A 86 6.51 -5.37 -18.59
CA ASP A 86 5.96 -6.57 -19.25
C ASP A 86 5.16 -7.41 -18.25
N SER A 87 5.68 -7.59 -17.03
CA SER A 87 5.00 -8.34 -15.97
C SER A 87 3.70 -7.67 -15.54
N ALA A 88 3.70 -6.33 -15.42
CA ALA A 88 2.50 -5.58 -15.09
C ALA A 88 1.44 -5.71 -16.19
N LEU A 89 1.83 -5.56 -17.45
CA LEU A 89 0.92 -5.70 -18.60
C LEU A 89 0.38 -7.12 -18.73
N ALA A 90 1.19 -8.14 -18.50
CA ALA A 90 0.76 -9.54 -18.49
C ALA A 90 -0.28 -9.86 -17.40
N ALA A 91 -0.20 -9.18 -16.25
CA ALA A 91 -1.16 -9.34 -15.16
C ALA A 91 -2.47 -8.55 -15.37
N LYS A 92 -2.50 -7.59 -16.29
CA LYS A 92 -3.58 -6.62 -16.45
C LYS A 92 -4.95 -7.25 -16.67
N GLU A 93 -5.05 -8.17 -17.59
CA GLU A 93 -6.34 -8.78 -17.95
C GLU A 93 -6.98 -9.53 -16.78
N ASN A 94 -6.21 -10.37 -16.11
CA ASN A 94 -6.68 -11.12 -14.95
C ASN A 94 -7.10 -10.21 -13.80
N TRP A 95 -6.32 -9.15 -13.53
CA TRP A 95 -6.61 -8.20 -12.47
C TRP A 95 -7.85 -7.33 -12.78
N ALA A 96 -7.95 -6.85 -14.02
CA ALA A 96 -9.08 -6.05 -14.49
C ALA A 96 -10.40 -6.84 -14.45
N ASN A 97 -10.37 -8.13 -14.82
CA ASN A 97 -11.53 -9.02 -14.85
C ASN A 97 -11.92 -9.58 -13.46
N MET A 98 -11.07 -9.40 -12.44
CA MET A 98 -11.45 -9.72 -11.06
C MET A 98 -12.59 -8.81 -10.61
N SER A 99 -13.61 -9.36 -9.95
CA SER A 99 -14.72 -8.54 -9.45
C SER A 99 -14.21 -7.43 -8.53
N TRP A 100 -14.86 -6.27 -8.58
CA TRP A 100 -14.45 -5.14 -7.75
C TRP A 100 -14.53 -5.45 -6.24
N GLU A 101 -15.47 -6.31 -5.84
CA GLU A 101 -15.61 -6.78 -4.46
C GLU A 101 -14.40 -7.60 -4.02
N SER A 102 -13.94 -8.50 -4.89
CA SER A 102 -12.75 -9.32 -4.62
C SER A 102 -11.49 -8.47 -4.54
N ARG A 103 -11.33 -7.47 -5.43
CA ARG A 103 -10.23 -6.52 -5.33
C ARG A 103 -10.29 -5.72 -4.03
N SER A 104 -11.47 -5.16 -3.71
CA SER A 104 -11.69 -4.38 -2.47
C SER A 104 -11.40 -5.18 -1.22
N ALA A 105 -11.76 -6.46 -1.19
CA ALA A 105 -11.49 -7.35 -0.06
C ALA A 105 -9.99 -7.51 0.24
N ILE A 106 -9.13 -7.49 -0.79
CA ILE A 106 -7.66 -7.56 -0.62
C ILE A 106 -7.17 -6.32 0.16
N PHE A 107 -7.65 -5.13 -0.19
CA PHE A 107 -7.24 -3.87 0.45
C PHE A 107 -7.81 -3.72 1.86
N LEU A 108 -9.05 -4.15 2.09
CA LEU A 108 -9.61 -4.23 3.44
C LEU A 108 -8.81 -5.22 4.31
N LYS A 109 -8.40 -6.35 3.76
CA LYS A 109 -7.53 -7.29 4.47
C LYS A 109 -6.16 -6.70 4.78
N ALA A 110 -5.58 -5.93 3.86
CA ALA A 110 -4.34 -5.21 4.11
C ALA A 110 -4.50 -4.18 5.25
N ALA A 111 -5.62 -3.44 5.28
CA ALA A 111 -5.93 -2.51 6.38
C ALA A 111 -5.98 -3.23 7.74
N GLU A 112 -6.64 -4.38 7.83
CA GLU A 112 -6.69 -5.18 9.06
C GLU A 112 -5.33 -5.70 9.50
N LEU A 113 -4.49 -6.13 8.56
CA LEU A 113 -3.14 -6.59 8.86
C LEU A 113 -2.26 -5.45 9.40
N ILE A 114 -2.37 -4.25 8.81
CA ILE A 114 -1.63 -3.07 9.29
C ILE A 114 -2.18 -2.62 10.66
N ALA A 115 -3.50 -2.58 10.85
CA ALA A 115 -4.11 -2.21 12.13
C ALA A 115 -3.75 -3.18 13.28
N GLY A 116 -3.51 -4.43 12.95
CA GLY A 116 -3.21 -5.51 13.89
C GLY A 116 -1.72 -5.89 13.95
N PRO A 117 -1.34 -7.04 13.38
CA PRO A 117 -0.02 -7.65 13.61
C PRO A 117 1.15 -6.83 13.05
N TYR A 118 0.94 -6.04 12.01
CA TYR A 118 2.01 -5.25 11.38
C TYR A 118 2.13 -3.81 11.90
N ARG A 119 1.27 -3.37 12.81
CA ARG A 119 1.26 -1.98 13.28
C ARG A 119 2.59 -1.55 13.91
N SER A 120 3.13 -2.34 14.82
CA SER A 120 4.42 -2.04 15.43
C SER A 120 5.57 -2.07 14.41
N LYS A 121 5.49 -2.96 13.42
CA LYS A 121 6.52 -3.09 12.39
C LYS A 121 6.56 -1.89 11.45
N ILE A 122 5.40 -1.44 10.96
CA ILE A 122 5.34 -0.28 10.06
C ILE A 122 5.74 1.01 10.79
N ASN A 123 5.32 1.17 12.05
CA ASN A 123 5.72 2.31 12.87
C ASN A 123 7.22 2.31 13.15
N ALA A 124 7.80 1.18 13.57
CA ALA A 124 9.24 1.06 13.80
C ALA A 124 10.04 1.34 12.52
N ALA A 125 9.63 0.81 11.37
CA ALA A 125 10.27 1.08 10.09
C ALA A 125 10.24 2.58 9.75
N THR A 126 9.11 3.25 9.97
CA THR A 126 8.97 4.70 9.75
C THR A 126 9.83 5.51 10.71
N MET A 127 9.89 5.12 11.99
CA MET A 127 10.78 5.77 12.98
C MET A 127 12.24 5.65 12.57
N ILE A 128 12.68 4.49 12.12
CA ILE A 128 14.06 4.23 11.72
C ILE A 128 14.37 4.91 10.37
N GLY A 129 13.57 4.66 9.35
CA GLY A 129 13.87 5.08 7.99
C GLY A 129 13.58 6.56 7.70
N GLN A 130 12.71 7.19 8.48
CA GLN A 130 12.30 8.59 8.29
C GLN A 130 12.60 9.48 9.51
N SER A 131 13.23 8.93 10.55
CA SER A 131 13.57 9.64 11.80
C SER A 131 12.38 10.32 12.47
N LYS A 132 11.20 9.70 12.39
CA LYS A 132 9.97 10.18 13.00
C LYS A 132 9.84 9.72 14.45
N THR A 133 9.16 10.51 15.26
CA THR A 133 8.73 10.07 16.59
C THR A 133 7.66 8.99 16.46
N VAL A 134 7.43 8.22 17.52
CA VAL A 134 6.36 7.19 17.51
C VAL A 134 4.98 7.78 17.23
N HIS A 135 4.71 9.02 17.69
CA HIS A 135 3.44 9.67 17.46
C HIS A 135 3.26 10.08 16.00
N GLN A 136 4.31 10.61 15.36
CA GLN A 136 4.30 10.91 13.93
C GLN A 136 4.16 9.64 13.10
N ALA A 137 4.87 8.56 13.43
CA ALA A 137 4.77 7.27 12.75
C ALA A 137 3.36 6.67 12.90
N GLU A 138 2.77 6.75 14.09
CA GLU A 138 1.41 6.24 14.34
C GLU A 138 0.38 6.93 13.46
N ILE A 139 0.45 8.25 13.30
CA ILE A 139 -0.47 9.00 12.46
C ILE A 139 -0.19 8.72 10.99
N ASP A 140 1.02 9.00 10.53
CA ASP A 140 1.42 8.92 9.13
C ASP A 140 1.43 7.49 8.60
N SER A 141 2.13 6.56 9.27
CA SER A 141 2.36 5.24 8.67
C SER A 141 1.27 4.21 8.98
N ALA A 142 0.68 4.25 10.17
CA ALA A 142 -0.36 3.30 10.53
C ALA A 142 -1.76 3.86 10.25
N CYS A 143 -2.21 4.87 11.02
CA CYS A 143 -3.60 5.31 10.95
C CYS A 143 -3.99 5.82 9.57
N GLU A 144 -3.19 6.69 8.97
CA GLU A 144 -3.50 7.29 7.68
C GLU A 144 -3.50 6.26 6.54
N LEU A 145 -2.56 5.29 6.53
CA LEU A 145 -2.57 4.24 5.51
C LEU A 145 -3.76 3.30 5.68
N ILE A 146 -4.12 2.92 6.91
CA ILE A 146 -5.31 2.12 7.20
C ILE A 146 -6.57 2.86 6.72
N ASP A 147 -6.65 4.15 7.01
CA ASP A 147 -7.77 4.99 6.59
C ASP A 147 -7.84 5.09 5.07
N PHE A 148 -6.75 5.35 4.37
CA PHE A 148 -6.73 5.34 2.90
C PHE A 148 -7.27 4.03 2.34
N LEU A 149 -6.83 2.90 2.86
CA LEU A 149 -7.28 1.60 2.36
C LEU A 149 -8.78 1.37 2.60
N ARG A 150 -9.32 1.80 3.73
CA ARG A 150 -10.74 1.65 4.07
C ARG A 150 -11.62 2.65 3.29
N PHE A 151 -11.25 3.94 3.31
CA PHE A 151 -12.03 4.99 2.65
C PHE A 151 -11.99 4.87 1.13
N ASN A 152 -10.86 4.49 0.54
CA ASN A 152 -10.80 4.27 -0.90
C ASN A 152 -11.72 3.16 -1.37
N VAL A 153 -11.92 2.10 -0.58
CA VAL A 153 -12.91 1.05 -0.91
C VAL A 153 -14.33 1.63 -0.91
N GLU A 154 -14.67 2.47 0.06
CA GLU A 154 -15.97 3.17 0.07
C GLU A 154 -16.10 4.11 -1.14
N TYR A 155 -15.05 4.87 -1.48
CA TYR A 155 -15.06 5.78 -2.63
C TYR A 155 -15.17 5.05 -3.97
N VAL A 156 -14.49 3.92 -4.14
CA VAL A 156 -14.64 3.07 -5.34
C VAL A 156 -16.08 2.61 -5.49
N THR A 157 -16.73 2.21 -4.40
CA THR A 157 -18.14 1.83 -4.41
C THR A 157 -19.03 2.99 -4.84
N ASN A 158 -18.76 4.19 -4.33
CA ASN A 158 -19.51 5.39 -4.69
C ASN A 158 -19.34 5.75 -6.19
N ILE A 159 -18.11 5.60 -6.72
CA ILE A 159 -17.84 5.80 -8.15
C ILE A 159 -18.65 4.82 -8.98
N TYR A 160 -18.63 3.53 -8.65
CA TYR A 160 -19.36 2.51 -9.42
C TYR A 160 -20.87 2.62 -9.28
N ASN A 161 -21.37 3.21 -8.20
CA ASN A 161 -22.79 3.49 -8.01
C ASN A 161 -23.27 4.75 -8.79
N ASN A 162 -22.34 5.56 -9.29
CA ASN A 162 -22.70 6.73 -10.11
C ASN A 162 -23.07 6.27 -11.51
N GLN A 163 -24.36 6.03 -11.69
CA GLN A 163 -24.95 5.52 -12.93
C GLN A 163 -25.84 6.57 -13.58
N PRO A 164 -26.00 6.56 -14.92
CA PRO A 164 -26.92 7.45 -15.61
C PRO A 164 -28.37 7.15 -15.23
N GLU A 165 -29.23 8.14 -15.40
CA GLU A 165 -30.66 7.94 -15.27
C GLU A 165 -31.18 7.03 -16.41
N SER A 166 -32.09 6.13 -16.06
CA SER A 166 -32.82 5.31 -17.02
C SER A 166 -34.12 5.99 -17.42
N ASP A 167 -34.56 5.81 -18.68
CA ASP A 167 -35.82 6.27 -19.16
C ASP A 167 -36.89 5.19 -19.02
N SER A 168 -38.18 5.54 -19.35
CA SER A 168 -39.31 4.60 -19.35
C SER A 168 -39.09 3.39 -20.25
N ASP A 169 -38.37 3.58 -21.36
CA ASP A 169 -38.18 2.59 -22.40
C ASP A 169 -36.77 2.02 -22.48
N ALA A 170 -35.83 2.51 -21.64
CA ALA A 170 -34.44 2.09 -21.69
C ALA A 170 -33.79 2.09 -20.31
N TRP A 171 -33.12 1.00 -19.99
CA TRP A 171 -32.21 0.93 -18.85
C TRP A 171 -30.82 1.38 -19.28
N ASN A 172 -30.37 2.51 -18.75
CA ASN A 172 -29.04 3.08 -19.01
C ASN A 172 -28.06 2.65 -17.96
N ARG A 173 -26.86 2.23 -18.38
CA ARG A 173 -25.80 1.79 -17.51
C ARG A 173 -24.44 2.13 -18.12
N VAL A 174 -23.49 2.50 -17.29
CA VAL A 174 -22.08 2.61 -17.66
C VAL A 174 -21.28 1.50 -16.99
N GLU A 175 -20.30 1.00 -17.71
CA GLU A 175 -19.29 0.08 -17.20
C GLU A 175 -17.96 0.84 -17.06
N TYR A 176 -17.42 0.85 -15.85
CA TYR A 176 -16.13 1.46 -15.58
C TYR A 176 -15.04 0.45 -15.88
N ARG A 177 -14.14 0.78 -16.78
CA ARG A 177 -12.99 -0.02 -17.13
C ARG A 177 -11.68 0.59 -16.64
N PRO A 178 -10.62 -0.22 -16.37
CA PRO A 178 -9.29 0.30 -16.09
C PRO A 178 -8.72 1.13 -17.23
N LEU A 179 -7.72 1.93 -16.92
CA LEU A 179 -6.97 2.71 -17.91
C LEU A 179 -6.19 1.80 -18.87
N GLU A 180 -5.86 2.32 -20.05
CA GLU A 180 -4.96 1.64 -20.96
C GLU A 180 -3.52 1.63 -20.41
N GLY A 181 -2.74 0.60 -20.76
CA GLY A 181 -1.36 0.47 -20.31
C GLY A 181 -1.25 0.15 -18.80
N PHE A 182 -0.36 0.83 -18.13
CA PHE A 182 -0.10 0.72 -16.70
C PHE A 182 -0.04 2.10 -16.04
N VAL A 183 -0.19 2.16 -14.74
CA VAL A 183 0.01 3.38 -13.95
C VAL A 183 1.42 3.38 -13.38
N TYR A 184 2.13 4.49 -13.51
CA TYR A 184 3.43 4.68 -12.89
C TYR A 184 3.30 5.52 -11.63
N ALA A 185 3.53 4.91 -10.47
CA ALA A 185 3.47 5.56 -9.17
C ALA A 185 4.88 5.85 -8.65
N VAL A 186 5.28 7.12 -8.65
CA VAL A 186 6.51 7.60 -8.00
C VAL A 186 6.10 8.17 -6.65
N THR A 187 6.52 7.53 -5.58
CA THR A 187 6.03 7.85 -4.25
C THR A 187 7.03 8.64 -3.42
N PRO A 188 6.59 9.48 -2.47
CA PRO A 188 7.48 10.21 -1.59
C PRO A 188 8.20 9.28 -0.61
N PHE A 189 9.43 9.60 -0.28
CA PHE A 189 10.26 8.84 0.65
C PHE A 189 9.96 9.15 2.14
N ASN A 190 9.22 10.20 2.42
CA ASN A 190 9.03 10.75 3.76
C ASN A 190 7.61 10.58 4.35
N PHE A 191 6.69 9.95 3.62
CA PHE A 191 5.34 9.65 4.06
C PHE A 191 4.92 8.23 3.65
N THR A 192 4.97 7.31 4.61
CA THR A 192 4.64 5.89 4.39
C THR A 192 3.20 5.71 3.92
N ALA A 193 2.24 6.46 4.49
CA ALA A 193 0.84 6.38 4.09
C ALA A 193 0.63 6.80 2.64
N ILE A 194 1.24 7.91 2.20
CA ILE A 194 1.14 8.38 0.82
C ILE A 194 1.83 7.40 -0.13
N ALA A 195 2.99 6.88 0.27
CA ALA A 195 3.71 5.87 -0.52
C ALA A 195 2.87 4.61 -0.74
N GLY A 196 2.11 4.17 0.25
CA GLY A 196 1.18 3.05 0.12
C GLY A 196 -0.09 3.40 -0.66
N ASN A 197 -0.61 4.62 -0.49
CA ASN A 197 -1.87 5.03 -1.11
C ASN A 197 -1.79 5.19 -2.63
N LEU A 198 -0.71 5.81 -3.17
CA LEU A 198 -0.61 6.09 -4.60
C LEU A 198 -0.76 4.84 -5.48
N PRO A 199 -0.03 3.74 -5.25
CA PRO A 199 -0.22 2.53 -6.04
C PRO A 199 -1.53 1.80 -5.73
N THR A 200 -1.98 1.80 -4.47
CA THR A 200 -3.14 0.99 -4.06
C THR A 200 -4.46 1.56 -4.52
N CYS A 201 -4.65 2.89 -4.49
CA CYS A 201 -5.90 3.50 -4.97
C CYS A 201 -6.13 3.25 -6.46
N MET A 202 -5.07 3.26 -7.28
CA MET A 202 -5.18 2.93 -8.70
C MET A 202 -5.43 1.43 -8.94
N ALA A 203 -4.77 0.58 -8.15
CA ALA A 203 -4.96 -0.86 -8.25
C ALA A 203 -6.40 -1.30 -7.88
N MET A 204 -7.06 -0.65 -6.92
CA MET A 204 -8.46 -0.92 -6.57
C MET A 204 -9.40 -0.77 -7.76
N LEU A 205 -9.12 0.18 -8.66
CA LEU A 205 -9.92 0.45 -9.86
C LEU A 205 -9.60 -0.52 -11.02
N GLY A 206 -8.83 -1.57 -10.77
CA GLY A 206 -8.48 -2.60 -11.76
C GLY A 206 -7.26 -2.29 -12.61
N ASN A 207 -6.52 -1.21 -12.30
CA ASN A 207 -5.27 -0.90 -12.98
C ASN A 207 -4.12 -1.77 -12.47
N VAL A 208 -3.13 -2.02 -13.32
CA VAL A 208 -1.82 -2.51 -12.92
C VAL A 208 -0.87 -1.34 -12.69
N VAL A 209 0.02 -1.47 -11.72
CA VAL A 209 0.83 -0.35 -11.25
C VAL A 209 2.30 -0.73 -11.21
N LEU A 210 3.13 0.09 -11.85
CA LEU A 210 4.58 0.07 -11.67
C LEU A 210 4.90 1.05 -10.53
N TRP A 211 5.28 0.52 -9.39
CA TRP A 211 5.56 1.31 -8.19
C TRP A 211 7.06 1.51 -8.00
N LYS A 212 7.48 2.77 -8.00
CA LYS A 212 8.82 3.21 -7.64
C LYS A 212 8.73 3.94 -6.30
N PRO A 213 9.13 3.30 -5.18
CA PRO A 213 9.12 3.89 -3.85
C PRO A 213 10.21 4.93 -3.65
#